data_4c40c6cb45a3e4db36453a36ffbfac1f
#
_entry.id   4c40c6cb45a3e4db36453a36ffbfac1f
#
_cell.length_a   1.000
_cell.length_b   1.000
_cell.length_c   1.000
_cell.angle_alpha   90.00
_cell.angle_beta   90.00
_cell.angle_gamma   90.00
#
_symmetry.space_group_name_H-M   'P 1'
#
loop_
_entity.id
_entity.type
_entity.pdbx_description
1 polymer ?
#
loop_
_entity_poly.entity_id
_entity_poly.type
_entity_poly.pdbx_seq_one_letter_code
_entity_poly.pdbx_strand_id
1 'polypeptide(L)'
;MALISMGNYIFNRKFLVRELFNDASLIGSSHDFGKDVIPKIFHDYPIYVYDFAHNRIPGETPEQNAYWKDVGTLETYFDANMTLRDVIPEINLYNEAWPVRTGPGQSPPAKFVFSGEGAEKRKGDAIDSIVSGGCIISGGHVIRSVLSRGVRVHSLATVEDSIIFPDVEVSEKAHIRRTIIDRGVKIMPNDRIGFDLEADKKRFAVSDSGIVVICQPSKNPLL
;
A
#
# COMPACT_ATOMS: atom_id res chain seq x y z
N MET A 1 -15.63 26.56 -3.32
CA MET A 1 -14.63 25.69 -2.71
C MET A 1 -15.23 25.19 -1.40
N ALA A 2 -15.34 23.90 -1.16
CA ALA A 2 -15.88 23.33 0.06
C ALA A 2 -14.74 22.74 0.88
N LEU A 3 -14.76 22.96 2.22
CA LEU A 3 -13.86 22.26 3.13
C LEU A 3 -14.46 20.88 3.42
N ILE A 4 -13.65 19.85 3.30
CA ILE A 4 -14.05 18.47 3.54
C ILE A 4 -13.21 17.92 4.70
N SER A 5 -13.84 17.15 5.59
CA SER A 5 -13.14 16.47 6.66
C SER A 5 -12.22 15.37 6.10
N MET A 6 -10.98 15.36 6.56
CA MET A 6 -9.98 14.34 6.22
C MET A 6 -10.05 13.13 7.17
N GLY A 7 -11.01 13.09 8.10
CA GLY A 7 -11.15 12.00 9.05
C GLY A 7 -10.14 12.02 10.21
N ASN A 8 -9.32 13.06 10.32
CA ASN A 8 -8.33 13.19 11.37
C ASN A 8 -8.81 14.19 12.44
N TYR A 9 -8.94 13.74 13.69
CA TYR A 9 -9.49 14.52 14.77
C TYR A 9 -8.61 14.52 16.01
N ILE A 10 -8.56 15.66 16.70
CA ILE A 10 -7.88 15.79 18.00
C ILE A 10 -8.92 16.17 19.04
N PHE A 11 -9.04 15.40 20.09
CA PHE A 11 -10.00 15.59 21.16
C PHE A 11 -9.34 15.72 22.52
N ASN A 12 -10.00 16.45 23.44
CA ASN A 12 -9.73 16.25 24.85
C ASN A 12 -10.13 14.82 25.26
N ARG A 13 -9.25 14.10 25.95
CA ARG A 13 -9.46 12.68 26.32
C ARG A 13 -10.77 12.45 27.09
N LYS A 14 -11.04 13.27 28.11
CA LYS A 14 -12.25 13.10 28.95
C LYS A 14 -13.52 13.30 28.14
N PHE A 15 -13.50 14.31 27.26
CA PHE A 15 -14.59 14.60 26.36
C PHE A 15 -14.83 13.45 25.38
N LEU A 16 -13.78 13.01 24.70
CA LEU A 16 -13.87 11.90 23.71
C LEU A 16 -14.47 10.64 24.34
N VAL A 17 -13.94 10.22 25.48
CA VAL A 17 -14.41 9.01 26.17
C VAL A 17 -15.91 9.12 26.50
N ARG A 18 -16.36 10.26 27.01
CA ARG A 18 -17.77 10.49 27.31
C ARG A 18 -18.64 10.38 26.07
N GLU A 19 -18.26 11.04 24.98
CA GLU A 19 -19.08 11.05 23.75
C GLU A 19 -19.10 9.69 23.06
N LEU A 20 -18.01 8.93 23.12
CA LEU A 20 -17.99 7.54 22.62
C LEU A 20 -18.90 6.62 23.42
N PHE A 21 -18.94 6.75 24.75
CA PHE A 21 -19.90 5.99 25.58
C PHE A 21 -21.34 6.40 25.29
N ASN A 22 -21.60 7.69 25.13
CA ASN A 22 -22.92 8.17 24.74
C ASN A 22 -23.35 7.60 23.38
N ASP A 23 -22.46 7.61 22.38
CA ASP A 23 -22.76 7.08 21.06
C ASP A 23 -22.93 5.55 21.06
N ALA A 24 -22.10 4.82 21.81
CA ALA A 24 -22.19 3.37 21.94
C ALA A 24 -23.53 2.89 22.53
N SER A 25 -24.20 3.72 23.32
CA SER A 25 -25.51 3.41 23.89
C SER A 25 -26.69 3.70 22.95
N LEU A 26 -26.47 4.32 21.79
CA LEU A 26 -27.52 4.73 20.86
C LEU A 26 -27.85 3.61 19.87
N ILE A 27 -29.09 3.17 19.91
CA ILE A 27 -29.61 2.24 18.91
C ILE A 27 -29.73 2.98 17.58
N GLY A 28 -29.10 2.41 16.52
CA GLY A 28 -29.13 2.96 15.17
C GLY A 28 -27.96 3.89 14.81
N SER A 29 -27.02 4.13 15.71
CA SER A 29 -25.74 4.75 15.35
C SER A 29 -24.87 3.75 14.56
N SER A 30 -24.21 4.22 13.52
CA SER A 30 -23.17 3.45 12.83
C SER A 30 -21.81 3.59 13.50
N HIS A 31 -21.72 4.36 14.58
CA HIS A 31 -20.51 4.65 15.35
C HIS A 31 -19.41 5.33 14.52
N ASP A 32 -19.81 6.06 13.49
CA ASP A 32 -18.91 6.79 12.61
C ASP A 32 -18.72 8.23 13.11
N PHE A 33 -17.45 8.66 13.17
CA PHE A 33 -17.14 10.02 13.63
C PHE A 33 -17.78 11.12 12.77
N GLY A 34 -17.74 10.95 11.45
CA GLY A 34 -18.24 11.93 10.50
C GLY A 34 -19.76 11.96 10.38
N LYS A 35 -20.43 10.80 10.55
CA LYS A 35 -21.87 10.65 10.39
C LYS A 35 -22.64 10.79 11.70
N ASP A 36 -22.08 10.25 12.77
CA ASP A 36 -22.81 10.14 14.05
C ASP A 36 -22.22 11.03 15.14
N VAL A 37 -20.93 10.93 15.45
CA VAL A 37 -20.35 11.59 16.62
C VAL A 37 -20.22 13.11 16.41
N ILE A 38 -19.56 13.55 15.36
CA ILE A 38 -19.31 14.99 15.10
C ILE A 38 -20.61 15.76 14.89
N PRO A 39 -21.59 15.30 14.08
CA PRO A 39 -22.85 15.99 13.89
C PRO A 39 -23.69 16.17 15.17
N LYS A 40 -23.52 15.32 16.16
CA LYS A 40 -24.21 15.45 17.45
C LYS A 40 -23.61 16.51 18.36
N ILE A 41 -22.29 16.68 18.29
CA ILE A 41 -21.58 17.53 19.25
C ILE A 41 -21.24 18.94 18.72
N PHE A 42 -21.28 19.17 17.41
CA PHE A 42 -20.79 20.43 16.86
C PHE A 42 -21.66 21.65 17.18
N HIS A 43 -22.92 21.46 17.56
CA HIS A 43 -23.79 22.51 17.98
C HIS A 43 -23.55 22.96 19.43
N ASP A 44 -23.12 22.03 20.29
CA ASP A 44 -23.03 22.24 21.74
C ASP A 44 -21.60 22.55 22.22
N TYR A 45 -20.60 22.21 21.38
CA TYR A 45 -19.21 22.36 21.76
C TYR A 45 -18.39 23.05 20.68
N PRO A 46 -17.37 23.84 21.06
CA PRO A 46 -16.49 24.49 20.10
C PRO A 46 -15.66 23.46 19.34
N ILE A 47 -15.82 23.49 18.03
CA ILE A 47 -15.00 22.68 17.08
C ILE A 47 -14.19 23.64 16.23
N TYR A 48 -12.88 23.38 16.14
CA TYR A 48 -11.95 24.18 15.38
C TYR A 48 -11.48 23.42 14.15
N VAL A 49 -11.36 24.11 13.04
CA VAL A 49 -10.86 23.55 11.79
C VAL A 49 -9.36 23.83 11.71
N TYR A 50 -8.58 22.78 11.46
CA TYR A 50 -7.19 22.91 11.03
C TYR A 50 -7.15 22.85 9.51
N ASP A 51 -6.80 23.97 8.88
CA ASP A 51 -6.67 24.03 7.42
C ASP A 51 -5.35 23.37 6.98
N PHE A 52 -5.47 22.17 6.44
CA PHE A 52 -4.34 21.34 6.02
C PHE A 52 -3.57 21.94 4.83
N ALA A 53 -4.18 22.84 4.04
CA ALA A 53 -3.49 23.56 2.98
C ALA A 53 -2.33 24.44 3.49
N HIS A 54 -2.37 24.83 4.76
CA HIS A 54 -1.31 25.59 5.42
C HIS A 54 -0.23 24.70 6.07
N ASN A 55 -0.36 23.39 5.95
CA ASN A 55 0.63 22.47 6.51
C ASN A 55 2.02 22.72 5.94
N ARG A 56 3.06 22.48 6.76
CA ARG A 56 4.44 22.61 6.34
C ARG A 56 5.24 21.44 6.91
N ILE A 57 5.70 20.62 6.01
CA ILE A 57 6.52 19.44 6.34
C ILE A 57 7.98 19.80 6.07
N PRO A 58 8.89 19.73 7.05
CA PRO A 58 10.30 19.98 6.83
C PRO A 58 10.85 19.11 5.69
N GLY A 59 11.59 19.73 4.76
CA GLY A 59 12.19 19.03 3.62
C GLY A 59 11.26 18.74 2.44
N GLU A 60 9.98 19.11 2.52
CA GLU A 60 9.04 18.98 1.42
C GLU A 60 8.91 20.27 0.60
N THR A 61 8.57 20.13 -0.68
CA THR A 61 8.21 21.26 -1.54
C THR A 61 6.81 21.79 -1.16
N PRO A 62 6.44 23.02 -1.59
CA PRO A 62 5.09 23.53 -1.37
C PRO A 62 3.98 22.62 -1.90
N GLU A 63 4.23 21.94 -3.02
CA GLU A 63 3.28 21.02 -3.65
C GLU A 63 3.07 19.74 -2.83
N GLN A 64 4.11 19.28 -2.13
CA GLN A 64 4.10 18.07 -1.30
C GLN A 64 3.51 18.29 0.09
N ASN A 65 3.53 19.51 0.60
CA ASN A 65 3.13 19.82 1.98
C ASN A 65 1.67 19.47 2.33
N ALA A 66 0.78 19.49 1.36
CA ALA A 66 -0.65 19.27 1.55
C ALA A 66 -1.09 17.87 1.07
N TYR A 67 -0.16 16.91 1.02
CA TYR A 67 -0.50 15.55 0.59
C TYR A 67 -1.46 14.88 1.57
N TRP A 68 -2.62 14.55 1.07
CA TRP A 68 -3.59 13.68 1.73
C TRP A 68 -4.34 12.90 0.65
N LYS A 69 -4.49 11.59 0.82
CA LYS A 69 -5.21 10.74 -0.12
C LYS A 69 -6.03 9.72 0.63
N ASP A 70 -7.30 9.62 0.29
CA ASP A 70 -8.15 8.54 0.75
C ASP A 70 -7.79 7.25 -0.01
N VAL A 71 -7.50 6.21 0.74
CA VAL A 71 -7.14 4.88 0.23
C VAL A 71 -8.19 3.82 0.62
N GLY A 72 -9.44 4.24 0.74
CA GLY A 72 -10.56 3.40 1.16
C GLY A 72 -11.00 2.36 0.12
N THR A 73 -10.52 2.43 -1.12
CA THR A 73 -10.76 1.42 -2.15
C THR A 73 -9.47 0.77 -2.62
N LEU A 74 -9.57 -0.42 -3.24
CA LEU A 74 -8.39 -1.09 -3.82
C LEU A 74 -7.73 -0.24 -4.90
N GLU A 75 -8.53 0.47 -5.69
CA GLU A 75 -8.06 1.35 -6.76
C GLU A 75 -7.25 2.52 -6.19
N THR A 76 -7.82 3.24 -5.23
CA THR A 76 -7.14 4.41 -4.64
C THR A 76 -5.88 3.99 -3.86
N TYR A 77 -5.91 2.84 -3.21
CA TYR A 77 -4.74 2.25 -2.56
C TYR A 77 -3.65 1.88 -3.57
N PHE A 78 -4.04 1.21 -4.66
CA PHE A 78 -3.13 0.82 -5.73
C PHE A 78 -2.48 2.04 -6.35
N ASP A 79 -3.28 3.03 -6.76
CA ASP A 79 -2.78 4.25 -7.39
C ASP A 79 -1.86 5.04 -6.46
N ALA A 80 -2.19 5.16 -5.17
CA ALA A 80 -1.35 5.84 -4.19
C ALA A 80 0.04 5.18 -4.04
N ASN A 81 0.12 3.85 -4.13
CA ASN A 81 1.41 3.15 -4.14
C ASN A 81 2.16 3.34 -5.46
N MET A 82 1.45 3.34 -6.59
CA MET A 82 2.07 3.48 -7.90
C MET A 82 2.67 4.86 -8.11
N THR A 83 2.06 5.93 -7.59
CA THR A 83 2.60 7.31 -7.66
C THR A 83 3.91 7.49 -6.86
N LEU A 84 4.23 6.59 -5.93
CA LEU A 84 5.53 6.65 -5.23
C LEU A 84 6.73 6.47 -6.16
N ARG A 85 6.54 5.90 -7.36
CA ARG A 85 7.58 5.66 -8.37
C ARG A 85 7.83 6.89 -9.25
N ASP A 86 6.95 7.88 -9.21
CA ASP A 86 7.06 9.06 -10.05
C ASP A 86 8.38 9.79 -9.78
N VAL A 87 8.89 10.49 -10.79
CA VAL A 87 10.14 11.28 -10.66
C VAL A 87 10.01 12.33 -9.57
N ILE A 88 8.83 12.93 -9.46
CA ILE A 88 8.47 13.86 -8.38
C ILE A 88 7.19 13.32 -7.73
N PRO A 89 7.29 12.43 -6.73
CA PRO A 89 6.14 11.84 -6.10
C PRO A 89 5.43 12.84 -5.19
N GLU A 90 4.12 12.68 -5.05
CA GLU A 90 3.31 13.50 -4.13
C GLU A 90 3.73 13.34 -2.66
N ILE A 91 4.27 12.18 -2.29
CA ILE A 91 4.91 11.91 -0.99
C ILE A 91 6.34 11.44 -1.20
N ASN A 92 7.28 12.14 -0.57
CA ASN A 92 8.70 11.84 -0.69
C ASN A 92 9.17 10.87 0.41
N LEU A 93 9.39 9.60 0.05
CA LEU A 93 9.90 8.58 0.97
C LEU A 93 11.36 8.83 1.39
N TYR A 94 12.10 9.68 0.66
CA TYR A 94 13.51 9.98 0.88
C TYR A 94 13.73 11.30 1.62
N ASN A 95 12.70 11.86 2.24
CA ASN A 95 12.80 13.06 3.04
C ASN A 95 13.54 12.79 4.36
N GLU A 96 14.79 13.23 4.45
CA GLU A 96 15.63 13.05 5.64
C GLU A 96 15.27 14.02 6.78
N ALA A 97 14.70 15.18 6.46
CA ALA A 97 14.32 16.18 7.46
C ALA A 97 13.06 15.78 8.23
N TRP A 98 12.19 14.97 7.61
CA TRP A 98 10.98 14.41 8.21
C TRP A 98 10.77 12.96 7.75
N PRO A 99 11.59 12.01 8.23
CA PRO A 99 11.60 10.67 7.68
C PRO A 99 10.30 9.91 7.99
N VAL A 100 9.74 9.27 6.97
CA VAL A 100 8.63 8.32 7.12
C VAL A 100 9.15 7.09 7.86
N ARG A 101 8.73 6.91 9.10
CA ARG A 101 9.18 5.79 9.94
C ARG A 101 8.28 4.59 9.73
N THR A 102 8.90 3.43 9.55
CA THR A 102 8.24 2.13 9.48
C THR A 102 8.60 1.27 10.69
N GLY A 103 7.94 0.10 10.82
CA GLY A 103 8.20 -0.83 11.91
C GLY A 103 9.67 -1.25 12.00
N PRO A 104 10.15 -1.65 13.19
CA PRO A 104 11.54 -2.03 13.41
C PRO A 104 11.88 -3.26 12.55
N GLY A 105 12.94 -3.16 11.78
CA GLY A 105 13.46 -4.26 10.97
C GLY A 105 14.64 -3.75 10.16
N GLN A 106 15.83 -4.23 10.49
CA GLN A 106 17.00 -4.01 9.64
C GLN A 106 16.99 -5.09 8.55
N SER A 107 17.09 -4.65 7.31
CA SER A 107 17.25 -5.53 6.16
C SER A 107 18.56 -5.22 5.47
N PRO A 108 19.26 -6.22 4.93
CA PRO A 108 20.42 -5.96 4.07
C PRO A 108 20.00 -5.20 2.82
N PRO A 109 20.93 -4.61 2.06
CA PRO A 109 20.61 -4.00 0.77
C PRO A 109 19.89 -4.97 -0.17
N ALA A 110 19.08 -4.43 -1.08
CA ALA A 110 18.51 -5.23 -2.17
C ALA A 110 19.62 -5.78 -3.08
N LYS A 111 19.45 -7.04 -3.53
CA LYS A 111 20.43 -7.73 -4.36
C LYS A 111 19.85 -8.12 -5.71
N PHE A 112 20.54 -7.74 -6.78
CA PHE A 112 20.25 -8.14 -8.14
C PHE A 112 21.28 -9.17 -8.58
N VAL A 113 20.83 -10.36 -9.00
CA VAL A 113 21.72 -11.47 -9.38
C VAL A 113 21.69 -11.65 -10.88
N PHE A 114 22.88 -11.65 -11.45
CA PHE A 114 23.13 -11.95 -12.85
C PHE A 114 23.80 -13.32 -12.95
N SER A 115 23.31 -14.18 -13.85
CA SER A 115 23.94 -15.45 -14.18
C SER A 115 24.57 -15.34 -15.56
N GLY A 116 25.91 -15.31 -15.62
CA GLY A 116 26.68 -14.89 -16.81
C GLY A 116 27.06 -15.95 -17.81
N GLU A 117 26.88 -17.27 -17.54
CA GLU A 117 27.36 -18.33 -18.41
C GLU A 117 26.22 -19.29 -18.76
N GLY A 118 25.90 -19.37 -20.07
CA GLY A 118 24.91 -20.29 -20.62
C GLY A 118 23.98 -19.66 -21.66
N ALA A 119 23.22 -20.49 -22.35
CA ALA A 119 22.28 -20.09 -23.43
C ALA A 119 21.14 -19.17 -22.93
N GLU A 120 20.88 -19.12 -21.64
CA GLU A 120 19.92 -18.22 -21.01
C GLU A 120 20.68 -17.18 -20.17
N LYS A 121 20.95 -16.01 -20.76
CA LYS A 121 21.48 -14.85 -20.04
C LYS A 121 20.43 -14.35 -19.06
N ARG A 122 20.40 -14.92 -17.87
CA ARG A 122 19.47 -14.50 -16.81
C ARG A 122 20.00 -13.25 -16.13
N LYS A 123 19.29 -12.17 -16.32
CA LYS A 123 19.59 -10.89 -15.68
C LYS A 123 18.46 -10.54 -14.73
N GLY A 124 18.78 -10.37 -13.44
CA GLY A 124 17.85 -9.77 -12.50
C GLY A 124 17.88 -8.26 -12.62
N ASP A 125 16.76 -7.63 -12.91
CA ASP A 125 16.65 -6.18 -13.02
C ASP A 125 15.31 -5.63 -12.46
N ALA A 126 15.33 -4.32 -12.21
CA ALA A 126 14.13 -3.57 -11.87
C ALA A 126 14.14 -2.24 -12.61
N ILE A 127 13.05 -1.94 -13.28
CA ILE A 127 12.88 -0.74 -14.12
C ILE A 127 11.68 0.02 -13.60
N ASP A 128 11.83 1.33 -13.39
CA ASP A 128 10.77 2.22 -12.90
C ASP A 128 10.03 1.61 -11.68
N SER A 129 10.79 1.19 -10.67
CA SER A 129 10.28 0.40 -9.56
C SER A 129 10.92 0.82 -8.23
N ILE A 130 10.19 0.65 -7.13
CA ILE A 130 10.72 0.76 -5.78
C ILE A 130 11.03 -0.63 -5.27
N VAL A 131 12.28 -0.86 -4.85
CA VAL A 131 12.76 -2.14 -4.32
C VAL A 131 13.34 -1.93 -2.93
N SER A 132 12.63 -2.39 -1.92
CA SER A 132 13.06 -2.24 -0.52
C SER A 132 14.21 -3.16 -0.14
N GLY A 133 14.85 -2.87 0.99
CA GLY A 133 15.94 -3.70 1.53
C GLY A 133 15.56 -5.16 1.73
N GLY A 134 16.54 -6.06 1.64
CA GLY A 134 16.37 -7.50 1.77
C GLY A 134 15.80 -8.21 0.55
N CYS A 135 15.37 -7.49 -0.49
CA CYS A 135 14.89 -8.09 -1.72
C CYS A 135 16.02 -8.80 -2.48
N ILE A 136 15.70 -9.91 -3.12
CA ILE A 136 16.61 -10.65 -4.01
C ILE A 136 15.92 -10.88 -5.35
N ILE A 137 16.42 -10.25 -6.41
CA ILE A 137 15.93 -10.43 -7.77
C ILE A 137 16.97 -11.27 -8.52
N SER A 138 16.66 -12.57 -8.64
CA SER A 138 17.59 -13.59 -9.16
C SER A 138 17.20 -14.01 -10.56
N GLY A 139 17.59 -13.22 -11.57
CA GLY A 139 17.30 -13.50 -12.97
C GLY A 139 15.83 -13.30 -13.36
N GLY A 140 15.07 -12.55 -12.58
CA GLY A 140 13.70 -12.11 -12.89
C GLY A 140 13.64 -10.63 -13.24
N HIS A 141 12.51 -10.18 -13.75
CA HIS A 141 12.27 -8.81 -14.19
C HIS A 141 11.17 -8.15 -13.36
N VAL A 142 11.47 -6.98 -12.81
CA VAL A 142 10.53 -6.16 -12.07
C VAL A 142 10.32 -4.85 -12.83
N ILE A 143 9.08 -4.56 -13.18
CA ILE A 143 8.75 -3.42 -14.04
C ILE A 143 7.59 -2.65 -13.42
N ARG A 144 7.75 -1.34 -13.24
CA ARG A 144 6.72 -0.44 -12.70
C ARG A 144 6.02 -0.99 -11.45
N SER A 145 6.80 -1.49 -10.49
CA SER A 145 6.26 -2.20 -9.32
C SER A 145 6.85 -1.68 -8.02
N VAL A 146 6.14 -1.92 -6.93
CA VAL A 146 6.57 -1.59 -5.58
C VAL A 146 6.79 -2.88 -4.80
N LEU A 147 8.05 -3.17 -4.45
CA LEU A 147 8.44 -4.33 -3.67
C LEU A 147 8.80 -3.94 -2.25
N SER A 148 8.04 -4.46 -1.30
CA SER A 148 8.36 -4.36 0.13
C SER A 148 9.57 -5.23 0.49
N ARG A 149 10.01 -5.13 1.75
CA ARG A 149 11.21 -5.82 2.22
C ARG A 149 11.16 -7.33 2.05
N GLY A 150 12.31 -7.94 1.75
CA GLY A 150 12.48 -9.40 1.77
C GLY A 150 11.84 -10.16 0.62
N VAL A 151 11.31 -9.47 -0.39
CA VAL A 151 10.70 -10.11 -1.56
C VAL A 151 11.77 -10.84 -2.38
N ARG A 152 11.43 -12.03 -2.86
CA ARG A 152 12.26 -12.83 -3.74
C ARG A 152 11.60 -13.04 -5.09
N VAL A 153 12.31 -12.69 -6.16
CA VAL A 153 11.85 -12.90 -7.54
C VAL A 153 12.85 -13.82 -8.21
N HIS A 154 12.38 -15.02 -8.56
CA HIS A 154 13.23 -16.06 -9.14
C HIS A 154 13.40 -15.93 -10.66
N SER A 155 14.20 -16.82 -11.22
CA SER A 155 14.63 -16.79 -12.64
C SER A 155 13.44 -16.77 -13.60
N LEU A 156 13.53 -15.91 -14.61
CA LEU A 156 12.53 -15.78 -15.67
C LEU A 156 11.12 -15.38 -15.18
N ALA A 157 10.97 -15.02 -13.90
CA ALA A 157 9.73 -14.48 -13.41
C ALA A 157 9.62 -12.98 -13.79
N THR A 158 8.40 -12.52 -14.02
CA THR A 158 8.11 -11.12 -14.33
C THR A 158 7.06 -10.57 -13.37
N VAL A 159 7.34 -9.40 -12.80
CA VAL A 159 6.43 -8.65 -11.94
C VAL A 159 6.21 -7.28 -12.56
N GLU A 160 5.01 -7.02 -13.06
CA GLU A 160 4.63 -5.77 -13.72
C GLU A 160 3.49 -5.07 -12.99
N ASP A 161 3.55 -3.73 -12.92
CA ASP A 161 2.47 -2.88 -12.41
C ASP A 161 1.85 -3.45 -11.12
N SER A 162 2.69 -3.89 -10.15
CA SER A 162 2.22 -4.67 -9.01
C SER A 162 2.78 -4.17 -7.69
N ILE A 163 2.04 -4.44 -6.62
CA ILE A 163 2.42 -4.12 -5.24
C ILE A 163 2.66 -5.43 -4.50
N ILE A 164 3.88 -5.65 -4.06
CA ILE A 164 4.31 -6.89 -3.44
C ILE A 164 4.66 -6.65 -1.99
N PHE A 165 3.93 -7.25 -1.07
CA PHE A 165 4.11 -7.08 0.36
C PHE A 165 5.31 -7.88 0.88
N PRO A 166 5.73 -7.64 2.16
CA PRO A 166 6.94 -8.25 2.68
C PRO A 166 6.97 -9.78 2.57
N ASP A 167 8.18 -10.31 2.36
CA ASP A 167 8.49 -11.73 2.44
C ASP A 167 7.75 -12.60 1.41
N VAL A 168 7.25 -12.01 0.32
CA VAL A 168 6.64 -12.72 -0.80
C VAL A 168 7.73 -13.41 -1.63
N GLU A 169 7.44 -14.62 -2.08
CA GLU A 169 8.29 -15.38 -3.02
C GLU A 169 7.58 -15.56 -4.37
N VAL A 170 8.14 -15.00 -5.42
CA VAL A 170 7.67 -15.18 -6.80
C VAL A 170 8.56 -16.25 -7.46
N SER A 171 8.01 -17.45 -7.67
CA SER A 171 8.74 -18.59 -8.17
C SER A 171 9.10 -18.48 -9.66
N GLU A 172 9.93 -19.41 -10.14
CA GLU A 172 10.46 -19.42 -11.52
C GLU A 172 9.36 -19.33 -12.59
N LYS A 173 9.60 -18.50 -13.61
CA LYS A 173 8.70 -18.36 -14.77
C LYS A 173 7.27 -17.91 -14.41
N ALA A 174 7.04 -17.43 -13.20
CA ALA A 174 5.76 -16.83 -12.85
C ALA A 174 5.65 -15.44 -13.48
N HIS A 175 4.49 -15.12 -14.02
CA HIS A 175 4.19 -13.82 -14.62
C HIS A 175 3.04 -13.16 -13.86
N ILE A 176 3.31 -12.01 -13.30
CA ILE A 176 2.38 -11.25 -12.46
C ILE A 176 2.19 -9.86 -13.06
N ARG A 177 0.95 -9.44 -13.19
CA ARG A 177 0.62 -8.10 -13.67
C ARG A 177 -0.58 -7.52 -12.92
N ARG A 178 -0.52 -6.24 -12.58
CA ARG A 178 -1.61 -5.48 -11.96
C ARG A 178 -2.19 -6.20 -10.73
N THR A 179 -1.30 -6.61 -9.83
CA THR A 179 -1.65 -7.47 -8.69
C THR A 179 -1.15 -6.87 -7.37
N ILE A 180 -1.94 -7.02 -6.33
CA ILE A 180 -1.53 -6.79 -4.94
C ILE A 180 -1.35 -8.15 -4.27
N ILE A 181 -0.15 -8.43 -3.75
CA ILE A 181 0.17 -9.70 -3.11
C ILE A 181 0.48 -9.47 -1.63
N ASP A 182 -0.28 -10.12 -0.77
CA ASP A 182 -0.13 -10.03 0.68
C ASP A 182 1.16 -10.72 1.18
N ARG A 183 1.54 -10.35 2.40
CA ARG A 183 2.79 -10.78 3.07
C ARG A 183 2.96 -12.29 3.05
N GLY A 184 4.18 -12.73 2.73
CA GLY A 184 4.59 -14.12 2.86
C GLY A 184 3.87 -15.10 1.92
N VAL A 185 3.13 -14.59 0.93
CA VAL A 185 2.53 -15.43 -0.10
C VAL A 185 3.63 -15.99 -1.00
N LYS A 186 3.47 -17.25 -1.40
CA LYS A 186 4.31 -17.89 -2.40
C LYS A 186 3.53 -18.09 -3.69
N ILE A 187 4.01 -17.48 -4.76
CA ILE A 187 3.49 -17.69 -6.12
C ILE A 187 4.18 -18.91 -6.72
N MET A 188 3.37 -19.80 -7.30
CA MET A 188 3.87 -21.07 -7.83
C MET A 188 4.62 -20.90 -9.15
N PRO A 189 5.52 -21.83 -9.49
CA PRO A 189 6.21 -21.78 -10.78
C PRO A 189 5.24 -21.81 -11.95
N ASN A 190 5.53 -21.01 -12.98
CA ASN A 190 4.76 -20.86 -14.22
C ASN A 190 3.35 -20.25 -14.03
N ASP A 191 2.99 -19.79 -12.84
CA ASP A 191 1.72 -19.08 -12.63
C ASP A 191 1.64 -17.82 -13.51
N ARG A 192 0.46 -17.58 -14.07
CA ARG A 192 0.15 -16.36 -14.83
C ARG A 192 -1.03 -15.67 -14.20
N ILE A 193 -0.81 -14.50 -13.61
CA ILE A 193 -1.78 -13.77 -12.79
C ILE A 193 -1.93 -12.34 -13.33
N GLY A 194 -3.16 -11.86 -13.49
CA GLY A 194 -3.47 -10.55 -14.06
C GLY A 194 -3.48 -10.52 -15.59
N PHE A 195 -3.55 -11.68 -16.24
CA PHE A 195 -3.61 -11.81 -17.71
C PHE A 195 -4.95 -12.35 -18.20
N ASP A 196 -5.58 -13.24 -17.43
CA ASP A 196 -6.92 -13.77 -17.67
C ASP A 196 -7.75 -13.57 -16.39
N LEU A 197 -8.49 -12.46 -16.35
CA LEU A 197 -9.24 -12.09 -15.15
C LEU A 197 -10.37 -13.07 -14.83
N GLU A 198 -10.93 -13.77 -15.81
CA GLU A 198 -11.97 -14.78 -15.56
C GLU A 198 -11.38 -16.06 -14.93
N ALA A 199 -10.18 -16.41 -15.30
CA ALA A 199 -9.43 -17.47 -14.62
C ALA A 199 -8.98 -17.02 -13.21
N ASP A 200 -8.54 -15.79 -13.07
CA ASP A 200 -8.10 -15.23 -11.78
C ASP A 200 -9.25 -15.11 -10.78
N LYS A 201 -10.44 -14.70 -11.18
CA LYS A 201 -11.66 -14.64 -10.33
C LYS A 201 -12.02 -15.97 -9.67
N LYS A 202 -11.61 -17.11 -10.27
CA LYS A 202 -11.85 -18.44 -9.69
C LYS A 202 -10.90 -18.79 -8.55
N ARG A 203 -9.80 -18.05 -8.43
CA ARG A 203 -8.70 -18.28 -7.48
C ARG A 203 -8.53 -17.15 -6.47
N PHE A 204 -8.80 -15.92 -6.87
CA PHE A 204 -8.44 -14.70 -6.17
C PHE A 204 -9.58 -13.68 -6.21
N ALA A 205 -9.53 -12.70 -5.32
CA ALA A 205 -10.36 -11.51 -5.45
C ALA A 205 -9.85 -10.65 -6.61
N VAL A 206 -10.79 -10.13 -7.41
CA VAL A 206 -10.47 -9.24 -8.53
C VAL A 206 -11.39 -8.03 -8.44
N SER A 207 -10.83 -6.83 -8.43
CA SER A 207 -11.60 -5.59 -8.39
C SER A 207 -12.27 -5.29 -9.73
N ASP A 208 -13.21 -4.34 -9.73
CA ASP A 208 -13.91 -3.92 -10.96
C ASP A 208 -12.94 -3.35 -12.01
N SER A 209 -11.85 -2.73 -11.58
CA SER A 209 -10.80 -2.21 -12.45
C SER A 209 -9.78 -3.26 -12.89
N GLY A 210 -9.94 -4.53 -12.48
CA GLY A 210 -9.05 -5.64 -12.85
C GLY A 210 -7.79 -5.75 -12.02
N ILE A 211 -7.75 -5.21 -10.81
CA ILE A 211 -6.66 -5.44 -9.87
C ILE A 211 -6.89 -6.80 -9.19
N VAL A 212 -5.93 -7.69 -9.30
CA VAL A 212 -5.98 -9.00 -8.63
C VAL A 212 -5.41 -8.87 -7.22
N VAL A 213 -6.08 -9.44 -6.22
CA VAL A 213 -5.62 -9.43 -4.83
C VAL A 213 -5.42 -10.84 -4.34
N ILE A 214 -4.19 -11.13 -3.88
CA ILE A 214 -3.80 -12.45 -3.40
C ILE A 214 -3.47 -12.34 -1.91
N CYS A 215 -4.31 -12.95 -1.07
CA CYS A 215 -4.11 -13.02 0.37
C CYS A 215 -3.58 -14.39 0.80
N GLN A 216 -2.92 -14.44 1.95
CA GLN A 216 -2.66 -15.73 2.59
C GLN A 216 -4.00 -16.41 2.92
N PRO A 217 -4.09 -17.75 2.79
CA PRO A 217 -5.22 -18.47 3.35
C PRO A 217 -5.36 -18.11 4.83
N SER A 218 -6.54 -17.65 5.22
CA SER A 218 -6.83 -17.34 6.63
C SER A 218 -6.43 -18.54 7.49
N LYS A 219 -5.55 -18.35 8.47
CA LYS A 219 -5.22 -19.37 9.48
C LYS A 219 -6.38 -19.61 10.45
N ASN A 220 -7.44 -18.83 10.32
CA ASN A 220 -8.63 -18.93 11.17
C ASN A 220 -9.86 -19.15 10.28
N PRO A 221 -10.44 -20.39 10.26
CA PRO A 221 -11.63 -20.70 9.45
C PRO A 221 -12.92 -20.04 9.95
N LEU A 222 -12.82 -19.11 10.93
CA LEU A 222 -13.96 -18.45 11.57
C LEU A 222 -13.98 -16.91 11.39
N LEU A 223 -13.24 -16.36 10.42
CA LEU A 223 -13.34 -14.95 9.99
C LEU A 223 -13.70 -14.90 8.51
#